data_74df06216216caf6d8dec015f283154c
#
_entry.id   74df06216216caf6d8dec015f283154c
#
_cell.length_a   1.000
_cell.length_b   1.000
_cell.length_c   1.000
_cell.angle_alpha   90.00
_cell.angle_beta   90.00
_cell.angle_gamma   90.00
#
_symmetry.space_group_name_H-M   'P 1'
#
loop_
_entity.id
_entity.type
_entity.pdbx_description
1 polymer ?
#
loop_
_entity_poly.entity_id
_entity_poly.type
_entity_poly.pdbx_seq_one_letter_code
_entity_poly.pdbx_strand_id
1 'polypeptide(L)'
;MQDEDTNEMEEVAHRTEAAMSSALEKATDGDSPQPLTIRSKLMRMLEIASSWPSPVEQMQNNEDVFDANDGAVSEAPRTKGQIQNPEQTTEFNSRVTKTGRRSLSRSISQSSTDSSGGSDTEFAEDDVSPRDRQQINSKGKSDFCIKNIKLADFGRREIQLAEEEMTALTALRKAAQGEKPLAGAKILGCTHITAQTAVLFETLAVLGAQFRWAACNIYSTQNEVAAALAERDFPVFAWKGESEDDFWWCIDRCVNLEGWEPNMILDDGGDMTHWIYKEYPQLFKKVKGVVEESITGIHRLHHLSKAGRLCVPAMNVNDSVTKQKFDNLYCCRESILDSLRKTADVMFGGKQVLVCGYGEVGKGCTAALKSMGSLVCVSEIDPICALQACMDGFRLVRLSDVLRQVDIVITCTGNKNVIVREHMDLMKNGCVVCNMGRSNIEIDVASLGTPELVWLHVREHVDHIIWPDGKRIVLLAEGRVLNLNCSTVPTYVLSITATTQALALIELFNAPDGRYKQDVYLLPKKLDEYVASLHLQSFDGHLTELTDDQAKYLGLNKHGPFKPSYYRY
;
A
#
# COMPACT_ATOMS: atom_id res chain seq x y z
N MET A 1 4.02 54.72 -5.49
CA MET A 1 4.50 53.45 -4.91
C MET A 1 3.68 52.24 -5.40
N GLN A 2 2.82 52.36 -6.38
CA GLN A 2 2.08 51.25 -7.02
C GLN A 2 2.47 51.01 -8.49
N ASP A 3 3.30 51.88 -9.08
CA ASP A 3 3.71 51.77 -10.49
C ASP A 3 5.14 51.25 -10.69
N GLU A 4 5.91 51.08 -9.62
CA GLU A 4 7.28 50.54 -9.70
C GLU A 4 7.32 49.02 -9.60
N ASP A 5 6.43 48.40 -8.84
CA ASP A 5 6.40 46.91 -8.65
C ASP A 5 5.85 46.17 -9.88
N THR A 6 4.99 46.81 -10.71
CA THR A 6 4.51 46.22 -11.96
C THR A 6 5.58 46.18 -13.05
N ASN A 7 6.50 47.13 -13.04
CA ASN A 7 7.55 47.21 -14.05
C ASN A 7 8.68 46.19 -13.79
N GLU A 8 8.95 45.87 -12.53
CA GLU A 8 9.94 44.83 -12.18
C GLU A 8 9.45 43.42 -12.52
N MET A 9 8.17 43.15 -12.34
CA MET A 9 7.57 41.86 -12.72
C MET A 9 7.53 41.63 -14.22
N GLU A 10 7.26 42.68 -15.02
CA GLU A 10 7.32 42.60 -16.49
C GLU A 10 8.76 42.45 -17.01
N GLU A 11 9.75 43.07 -16.36
CA GLU A 11 11.15 42.94 -16.74
C GLU A 11 11.73 41.55 -16.39
N VAL A 12 11.30 40.92 -15.29
CA VAL A 12 11.64 39.54 -14.92
C VAL A 12 10.98 38.55 -15.88
N ALA A 13 9.70 38.78 -16.27
CA ALA A 13 9.01 37.96 -17.25
C ALA A 13 9.70 38.02 -18.64
N HIS A 14 10.08 39.22 -19.09
CA HIS A 14 10.80 39.39 -20.36
C HIS A 14 12.21 38.79 -20.37
N ARG A 15 12.95 38.85 -19.25
CA ARG A 15 14.26 38.18 -19.12
C ARG A 15 14.14 36.67 -19.13
N THR A 16 13.05 36.12 -18.55
CA THR A 16 12.79 34.67 -18.55
C THR A 16 12.37 34.20 -19.95
N GLU A 17 11.54 34.97 -20.67
CA GLU A 17 11.18 34.68 -22.07
C GLU A 17 12.37 34.74 -23.01
N ALA A 18 13.24 35.73 -22.86
CA ALA A 18 14.47 35.86 -23.69
C ALA A 18 15.46 34.70 -23.43
N ALA A 19 15.59 34.24 -22.19
CA ALA A 19 16.40 33.07 -21.86
C ALA A 19 15.84 31.78 -22.43
N MET A 20 14.50 31.62 -22.40
CA MET A 20 13.80 30.47 -22.97
C MET A 20 13.87 30.47 -24.51
N SER A 21 13.74 31.63 -25.16
CA SER A 21 13.86 31.77 -26.63
C SER A 21 15.26 31.44 -27.12
N SER A 22 16.32 31.92 -26.42
CA SER A 22 17.72 31.61 -26.74
C SER A 22 18.08 30.13 -26.52
N ALA A 23 17.42 29.45 -25.57
CA ALA A 23 17.59 28.02 -25.37
C ALA A 23 16.87 27.18 -26.45
N LEU A 24 15.75 27.71 -26.99
CA LEU A 24 15.01 27.09 -28.09
C LEU A 24 15.72 27.22 -29.44
N GLU A 25 16.32 28.41 -29.73
CA GLU A 25 17.04 28.63 -30.99
C GLU A 25 18.32 27.78 -31.10
N LYS A 26 18.97 27.42 -30.00
CA LYS A 26 20.11 26.50 -29.99
C LYS A 26 19.77 25.04 -30.20
N ALA A 27 18.49 24.70 -30.21
CA ALA A 27 17.99 23.33 -30.38
C ALA A 27 17.47 23.04 -31.82
N THR A 28 17.54 23.99 -32.77
CA THR A 28 16.91 23.86 -34.10
C THR A 28 17.87 23.69 -35.27
N ASP A 29 19.17 23.36 -35.05
CA ASP A 29 20.04 22.97 -36.14
C ASP A 29 20.26 21.45 -36.21
N GLY A 30 19.56 20.82 -37.16
CA GLY A 30 19.91 19.59 -37.85
C GLY A 30 19.64 18.29 -37.11
N ASP A 31 18.45 17.75 -37.21
CA ASP A 31 18.12 16.38 -37.64
C ASP A 31 16.63 16.12 -37.45
N SER A 32 16.00 15.37 -38.35
CA SER A 32 14.61 14.95 -38.20
C SER A 32 14.38 14.24 -36.83
N PRO A 33 13.35 14.56 -36.06
CA PRO A 33 13.18 14.03 -34.72
C PRO A 33 12.92 12.53 -34.77
N GLN A 34 13.91 11.74 -34.47
CA GLN A 34 13.73 10.33 -34.12
C GLN A 34 12.78 10.27 -32.92
N PRO A 35 11.83 9.30 -32.88
CA PRO A 35 10.93 9.17 -31.75
C PRO A 35 11.77 8.97 -30.48
N LEU A 36 11.60 9.88 -29.52
CA LEU A 36 12.30 9.85 -28.23
C LEU A 36 12.12 8.49 -27.59
N THR A 37 13.20 7.77 -27.38
CA THR A 37 13.18 6.49 -26.66
C THR A 37 12.60 6.70 -25.27
N ILE A 38 11.98 5.66 -24.68
CA ILE A 38 11.46 5.68 -23.31
C ILE A 38 12.55 6.18 -22.34
N ARG A 39 13.81 5.85 -22.61
CA ARG A 39 14.99 6.32 -21.89
C ARG A 39 15.14 7.85 -21.88
N SER A 40 15.09 8.51 -23.04
CA SER A 40 15.20 9.96 -23.12
C SER A 40 14.01 10.67 -22.48
N LYS A 41 12.83 10.03 -22.48
CA LYS A 41 11.66 10.52 -21.75
C LYS A 41 11.87 10.42 -20.24
N LEU A 42 12.36 9.29 -19.72
CA LEU A 42 12.62 9.08 -18.30
C LEU A 42 13.68 10.05 -17.78
N MET A 43 14.81 10.19 -18.48
CA MET A 43 15.89 11.10 -18.09
C MET A 43 15.47 12.57 -18.17
N ARG A 44 14.78 13.00 -19.22
CA ARG A 44 14.19 14.35 -19.28
C ARG A 44 13.16 14.59 -18.19
N MET A 45 12.41 13.58 -17.77
CA MET A 45 11.47 13.70 -16.66
C MET A 45 12.18 13.88 -15.32
N LEU A 46 13.26 13.16 -15.09
CA LEU A 46 14.09 13.30 -13.89
C LEU A 46 14.83 14.66 -13.88
N GLU A 47 15.36 15.11 -15.01
CA GLU A 47 15.99 16.43 -15.17
C GLU A 47 14.98 17.59 -14.97
N ILE A 48 13.79 17.50 -15.57
CA ILE A 48 12.74 18.51 -15.40
C ILE A 48 12.15 18.45 -13.98
N ALA A 49 12.06 17.27 -13.36
CA ALA A 49 11.66 17.15 -11.97
C ALA A 49 12.67 17.85 -11.04
N SER A 50 13.97 17.84 -11.36
CA SER A 50 15.00 18.53 -10.60
C SER A 50 15.03 20.06 -10.77
N SER A 51 14.40 20.60 -11.83
CA SER A 51 14.35 22.05 -12.14
C SER A 51 13.09 22.77 -11.63
N TRP A 52 12.17 22.06 -10.95
CA TRP A 52 10.94 22.66 -10.43
C TRP A 52 11.13 23.24 -9.03
N PRO A 53 10.39 24.33 -8.67
CA PRO A 53 10.42 24.85 -7.32
C PRO A 53 10.02 23.77 -6.31
N SER A 54 10.65 23.81 -5.14
CA SER A 54 10.41 22.83 -4.08
C SER A 54 8.92 22.83 -3.70
N PRO A 55 8.36 21.71 -3.22
CA PRO A 55 6.97 21.65 -2.77
C PRO A 55 6.63 22.71 -1.69
N VAL A 56 7.63 23.20 -0.96
CA VAL A 56 7.48 24.28 0.03
C VAL A 56 7.29 25.64 -0.64
N GLU A 57 7.96 25.94 -1.75
CA GLU A 57 7.76 27.20 -2.52
C GLU A 57 6.40 27.21 -3.20
N GLN A 58 5.86 26.04 -3.60
CA GLN A 58 4.51 25.93 -4.15
C GLN A 58 3.41 26.14 -3.08
N MET A 59 3.66 25.80 -1.81
CA MET A 59 2.73 26.09 -0.71
C MET A 59 2.74 27.57 -0.32
N GLN A 60 3.91 28.22 -0.29
CA GLN A 60 4.03 29.64 0.04
C GLN A 60 3.37 30.55 -1.00
N ASN A 61 3.50 30.24 -2.29
CA ASN A 61 2.82 31.00 -3.36
C ASN A 61 1.28 30.80 -3.38
N ASN A 62 0.72 29.85 -2.65
CA ASN A 62 -0.74 29.65 -2.54
C ASN A 62 -1.34 30.31 -1.29
N GLU A 63 -0.56 30.63 -0.25
CA GLU A 63 -1.05 31.38 0.92
C GLU A 63 -1.25 32.86 0.59
N ASP A 64 -0.45 33.45 -0.29
CA ASP A 64 -0.54 34.87 -0.67
C ASP A 64 -1.76 35.21 -1.55
N VAL A 65 -2.48 34.22 -2.10
CA VAL A 65 -3.67 34.44 -2.95
C VAL A 65 -4.99 34.48 -2.18
N PHE A 66 -5.02 34.02 -0.92
CA PHE A 66 -6.25 33.95 -0.11
C PHE A 66 -6.45 35.12 0.88
N ASP A 67 -5.47 36.01 1.05
CA ASP A 67 -5.54 37.08 2.06
C ASP A 67 -6.11 38.42 1.55
N ALA A 68 -6.65 38.49 0.32
CA ALA A 68 -7.11 39.73 -0.27
C ALA A 68 -8.62 39.98 -0.26
N ASN A 69 -9.43 39.25 0.51
CA ASN A 69 -10.86 39.58 0.65
C ASN A 69 -11.50 39.02 1.92
N ASP A 70 -11.30 39.69 3.05
CA ASP A 70 -12.32 39.65 4.11
C ASP A 70 -12.23 40.89 5.00
N GLY A 71 -13.24 41.76 4.82
CA GLY A 71 -13.49 42.91 5.66
C GLY A 71 -14.19 42.51 6.95
N ALA A 72 -13.59 42.94 8.05
CA ALA A 72 -14.15 43.30 9.34
C ALA A 72 -15.39 42.57 9.88
N VAL A 73 -15.21 41.68 10.86
CA VAL A 73 -16.18 41.44 11.94
C VAL A 73 -15.45 41.35 13.29
N SER A 74 -16.02 42.07 14.25
CA SER A 74 -15.58 42.42 15.58
C SER A 74 -15.19 41.28 16.50
N GLU A 75 -14.12 41.53 17.29
CA GLU A 75 -13.61 40.73 18.41
C GLU A 75 -14.60 40.62 19.59
N ALA A 76 -14.68 39.45 20.17
CA ALA A 76 -15.13 39.22 21.53
C ALA A 76 -14.06 38.41 22.33
N PRO A 77 -13.88 38.61 23.63
CA PRO A 77 -12.63 38.32 24.32
C PRO A 77 -12.44 36.87 24.73
N ARG A 78 -11.21 36.37 24.54
CA ARG A 78 -10.75 35.04 24.96
C ARG A 78 -10.47 34.97 26.45
N THR A 79 -11.18 34.14 27.16
CA THR A 79 -10.81 33.68 28.52
C THR A 79 -9.80 32.53 28.40
N LYS A 80 -8.67 32.72 29.08
CA LYS A 80 -7.64 31.69 29.27
C LYS A 80 -8.16 30.61 30.21
N GLY A 81 -8.29 29.38 29.75
CA GLY A 81 -8.45 28.19 30.58
C GLY A 81 -7.22 27.30 30.42
N GLN A 82 -6.42 27.21 31.44
CA GLN A 82 -5.39 26.18 31.59
C GLN A 82 -6.05 24.84 31.77
N ILE A 83 -5.68 23.85 30.96
CA ILE A 83 -5.90 22.45 31.27
C ILE A 83 -4.55 21.74 31.22
N GLN A 84 -4.03 21.51 32.43
CA GLN A 84 -3.01 20.50 32.68
C GLN A 84 -3.67 19.15 32.67
N ASN A 85 -3.13 18.21 31.92
CA ASN A 85 -3.30 16.79 32.20
C ASN A 85 -2.11 15.99 31.64
N PRO A 86 -1.18 15.53 32.49
CA PRO A 86 -0.05 14.69 32.09
C PRO A 86 -0.27 13.23 32.51
N GLU A 87 -1.31 12.56 32.02
CA GLU A 87 -1.57 11.15 32.37
C GLU A 87 -2.11 10.28 31.23
N GLN A 88 -1.61 10.41 30.02
CA GLN A 88 -1.96 9.46 28.94
C GLN A 88 -0.78 8.89 28.12
N THR A 89 0.42 8.94 28.68
CA THR A 89 1.62 8.39 28.00
C THR A 89 2.15 7.09 28.62
N THR A 90 1.45 6.48 29.56
CA THR A 90 1.96 5.29 30.29
C THR A 90 1.20 3.98 30.03
N GLU A 91 0.15 3.93 29.22
CA GLU A 91 -0.62 2.69 29.00
C GLU A 91 -0.20 1.82 27.82
N PHE A 92 0.77 2.24 27.02
CA PHE A 92 1.22 1.44 25.87
C PHE A 92 2.44 0.53 26.16
N ASN A 93 3.04 0.62 27.35
CA ASN A 93 4.28 -0.09 27.69
C ASN A 93 4.14 -1.19 28.77
N SER A 94 2.93 -1.60 29.16
CA SER A 94 2.79 -2.55 30.27
C SER A 94 1.87 -3.76 29.99
N ARG A 95 1.98 -4.39 28.81
CA ARG A 95 1.41 -5.72 28.59
C ARG A 95 2.32 -6.62 27.78
N VAL A 96 3.52 -6.83 28.27
CA VAL A 96 4.33 -8.01 27.93
C VAL A 96 4.79 -8.63 29.25
N THR A 97 3.92 -9.36 29.91
CA THR A 97 4.31 -10.34 30.91
C THR A 97 3.45 -11.58 30.76
N LYS A 98 4.11 -12.61 30.29
CA LYS A 98 3.93 -14.04 30.58
C LYS A 98 2.53 -14.47 31.03
N THR A 99 1.75 -15.03 30.11
CA THR A 99 0.89 -16.15 30.44
C THR A 99 1.18 -17.29 29.47
N GLY A 100 1.83 -18.31 29.99
CA GLY A 100 2.08 -19.55 29.28
C GLY A 100 0.75 -20.19 28.90
N ARG A 101 0.48 -20.32 27.63
CA ARG A 101 -0.53 -21.23 27.11
C ARG A 101 0.12 -22.59 26.86
N ARG A 102 -0.12 -23.50 27.76
CA ARG A 102 0.05 -24.93 27.51
C ARG A 102 -0.86 -25.31 26.34
N SER A 103 -0.23 -25.86 25.31
CA SER A 103 -0.87 -26.59 24.23
C SER A 103 -1.77 -27.68 24.81
N LEU A 104 -3.07 -27.57 24.53
CA LEU A 104 -4.05 -28.66 24.69
C LEU A 104 -4.49 -29.06 23.29
N SER A 105 -3.72 -29.96 22.68
CA SER A 105 -4.20 -30.75 21.56
C SER A 105 -3.89 -32.22 21.84
N ARG A 106 -4.83 -32.89 22.46
CA ARG A 106 -4.94 -34.36 22.48
C ARG A 106 -6.40 -34.73 22.59
N SER A 107 -6.94 -35.28 21.51
CA SER A 107 -7.95 -36.34 21.48
C SER A 107 -8.18 -36.71 20.03
N ILE A 108 -7.63 -37.81 19.61
CA ILE A 108 -8.24 -39.14 19.50
C ILE A 108 -9.37 -39.19 18.46
N SER A 109 -9.07 -39.78 17.33
CA SER A 109 -9.94 -40.81 16.77
C SER A 109 -9.09 -41.82 15.99
N GLN A 110 -9.01 -43.03 16.56
CA GLN A 110 -8.59 -44.24 15.86
C GLN A 110 -9.73 -44.70 14.95
N SER A 111 -9.43 -45.04 13.73
CA SER A 111 -9.99 -46.23 13.08
C SER A 111 -9.15 -46.57 11.84
N SER A 112 -8.42 -47.66 11.96
CA SER A 112 -8.07 -48.78 11.05
C SER A 112 -8.53 -48.61 9.58
N THR A 113 -7.75 -48.89 8.56
CA THR A 113 -6.98 -50.12 8.25
C THR A 113 -6.15 -49.92 6.96
N ASP A 114 -4.97 -50.48 7.01
CA ASP A 114 -4.20 -51.19 5.96
C ASP A 114 -3.80 -50.57 4.62
N SER A 115 -2.50 -50.52 4.54
CA SER A 115 -1.55 -51.07 3.55
C SER A 115 -1.02 -50.16 2.44
N SER A 116 0.23 -50.00 2.56
CA SER A 116 1.34 -50.13 1.63
C SER A 116 2.29 -48.92 1.61
N GLY A 117 3.46 -49.23 2.01
CA GLY A 117 4.77 -48.64 2.00
C GLY A 117 5.06 -47.42 1.12
N GLY A 118 5.63 -46.38 1.75
CA GLY A 118 6.30 -45.29 1.11
C GLY A 118 6.76 -44.24 2.13
N SER A 119 8.04 -44.33 2.50
CA SER A 119 8.93 -43.39 3.18
C SER A 119 8.35 -42.43 4.25
N ASP A 120 8.56 -42.79 5.49
CA ASP A 120 8.25 -42.09 6.74
C ASP A 120 9.18 -40.89 7.06
N THR A 121 9.72 -40.18 6.06
CA THR A 121 10.65 -39.06 6.29
C THR A 121 10.08 -37.67 6.01
N GLU A 122 8.89 -37.55 5.40
CA GLU A 122 8.32 -36.24 5.04
C GLU A 122 7.46 -35.60 6.15
N PHE A 123 6.96 -36.36 7.11
CA PHE A 123 6.07 -35.84 8.18
C PHE A 123 6.80 -35.23 9.39
N ALA A 124 8.11 -35.38 9.51
CA ALA A 124 8.89 -34.86 10.65
C ALA A 124 9.48 -33.44 10.39
N GLU A 125 9.49 -32.96 9.15
CA GLU A 125 10.07 -31.64 8.80
C GLU A 125 9.08 -30.46 8.98
N ASP A 126 7.76 -30.69 9.04
CA ASP A 126 6.77 -29.61 9.09
C ASP A 126 6.56 -29.00 10.49
N ASP A 127 7.02 -29.65 11.55
CA ASP A 127 6.83 -29.20 12.94
C ASP A 127 7.90 -28.20 13.44
N VAL A 128 9.00 -28.00 12.69
CA VAL A 128 10.09 -27.08 13.08
C VAL A 128 9.96 -25.76 12.33
N SER A 129 10.03 -24.64 13.07
CA SER A 129 9.98 -23.31 12.46
C SER A 129 11.06 -23.16 11.39
N PRO A 130 10.77 -22.52 10.24
CA PRO A 130 11.77 -22.23 9.20
C PRO A 130 13.04 -21.55 9.72
N ARG A 131 12.94 -20.68 10.72
CA ARG A 131 14.11 -19.99 11.31
C ARG A 131 15.08 -20.91 12.04
N ASP A 132 14.61 -22.06 12.50
CA ASP A 132 15.41 -23.03 13.26
C ASP A 132 16.05 -24.08 12.34
N ARG A 133 15.85 -23.97 11.02
CA ARG A 133 16.42 -24.85 10.00
C ARG A 133 17.62 -24.18 9.32
N GLN A 134 18.64 -24.97 9.04
CA GLN A 134 19.70 -24.50 8.13
C GLN A 134 19.19 -24.59 6.69
N GLN A 135 19.12 -23.45 6.01
CA GLN A 135 18.62 -23.35 4.65
C GLN A 135 19.75 -22.93 3.69
N ILE A 136 19.84 -23.62 2.57
CA ILE A 136 20.86 -23.37 1.54
C ILE A 136 20.19 -23.57 0.18
N ASN A 137 20.40 -22.62 -0.77
CA ASN A 137 19.94 -22.77 -2.14
C ASN A 137 20.91 -23.63 -2.99
N SER A 138 20.58 -23.87 -4.26
CA SER A 138 21.39 -24.68 -5.19
C SER A 138 22.81 -24.15 -5.40
N LYS A 139 23.05 -22.86 -5.12
CA LYS A 139 24.36 -22.19 -5.24
C LYS A 139 25.13 -22.13 -3.93
N GLY A 140 24.64 -22.76 -2.86
CA GLY A 140 25.27 -22.76 -1.55
C GLY A 140 25.12 -21.47 -0.75
N LYS A 141 24.15 -20.58 -1.11
CA LYS A 141 23.84 -19.35 -0.38
C LYS A 141 22.79 -19.64 0.71
N SER A 142 22.88 -18.90 1.81
CA SER A 142 22.04 -19.09 3.01
C SER A 142 21.45 -17.78 3.55
N ASP A 143 21.58 -16.65 2.82
CA ASP A 143 21.08 -15.34 3.28
C ASP A 143 19.58 -15.17 2.95
N PHE A 144 18.76 -16.08 3.46
CA PHE A 144 17.30 -16.07 3.35
C PHE A 144 16.67 -16.97 4.42
N CYS A 145 15.37 -16.82 4.66
CA CYS A 145 14.59 -17.75 5.47
C CYS A 145 13.17 -17.86 4.91
N ILE A 146 12.80 -19.08 4.48
CA ILE A 146 11.55 -19.35 3.77
C ILE A 146 10.96 -20.70 4.20
N LYS A 147 9.73 -21.01 3.83
CA LYS A 147 9.07 -22.26 4.20
C LYS A 147 9.77 -23.50 3.63
N ASN A 148 9.99 -23.52 2.29
CA ASN A 148 10.57 -24.69 1.62
C ASN A 148 11.16 -24.28 0.26
N ILE A 149 12.48 -24.46 0.09
CA ILE A 149 13.18 -24.12 -1.16
C ILE A 149 12.79 -25.01 -2.35
N LYS A 150 12.28 -26.22 -2.12
CA LYS A 150 11.84 -27.14 -3.17
C LYS A 150 10.68 -26.60 -4.03
N LEU A 151 10.00 -25.55 -3.57
CA LEU A 151 8.91 -24.90 -4.32
C LEU A 151 9.41 -23.89 -5.37
N ALA A 152 10.72 -23.66 -5.49
CA ALA A 152 11.30 -22.60 -6.31
C ALA A 152 10.90 -22.65 -7.78
N ASP A 153 10.87 -23.85 -8.39
CA ASP A 153 10.51 -24.02 -9.81
C ASP A 153 9.03 -23.65 -10.07
N PHE A 154 8.16 -23.98 -9.14
CA PHE A 154 6.75 -23.60 -9.24
C PHE A 154 6.61 -22.08 -9.08
N GLY A 155 7.22 -21.49 -8.05
CA GLY A 155 7.21 -20.05 -7.86
C GLY A 155 7.81 -19.28 -9.04
N ARG A 156 8.82 -19.82 -9.71
CA ARG A 156 9.37 -19.19 -10.93
C ARG A 156 8.34 -19.06 -12.04
N ARG A 157 7.52 -20.09 -12.26
CA ARG A 157 6.44 -20.06 -13.25
C ARG A 157 5.36 -19.03 -12.88
N GLU A 158 4.99 -18.94 -11.60
CA GLU A 158 4.04 -17.93 -11.12
C GLU A 158 4.57 -16.51 -11.35
N ILE A 159 5.86 -16.26 -11.07
CA ILE A 159 6.49 -14.96 -11.33
C ILE A 159 6.52 -14.65 -12.83
N GLN A 160 6.82 -15.64 -13.69
CA GLN A 160 6.82 -15.44 -15.13
C GLN A 160 5.42 -15.09 -15.67
N LEU A 161 4.38 -15.77 -15.17
CA LEU A 161 3.00 -15.47 -15.52
C LEU A 161 2.61 -14.04 -15.11
N ALA A 162 3.00 -13.61 -13.90
CA ALA A 162 2.77 -12.24 -13.46
C ALA A 162 3.53 -11.22 -14.32
N GLU A 163 4.75 -11.52 -14.73
CA GLU A 163 5.60 -10.63 -15.53
C GLU A 163 4.98 -10.32 -16.90
N GLU A 164 4.26 -11.26 -17.51
CA GLU A 164 3.56 -11.07 -18.79
C GLU A 164 2.52 -9.96 -18.71
N GLU A 165 1.82 -9.83 -17.60
CA GLU A 165 0.83 -8.78 -17.33
C GLU A 165 1.45 -7.46 -16.89
N MET A 166 2.71 -7.48 -16.37
CA MET A 166 3.38 -6.31 -15.78
C MET A 166 4.28 -5.58 -16.79
N THR A 167 3.72 -5.26 -17.94
CA THR A 167 4.43 -4.70 -19.10
C THR A 167 5.15 -3.37 -18.82
N ALA A 168 4.63 -2.56 -17.92
CA ALA A 168 5.25 -1.27 -17.53
C ALA A 168 6.58 -1.48 -16.80
N LEU A 169 6.68 -2.46 -15.89
CA LEU A 169 7.95 -2.80 -15.24
C LEU A 169 8.97 -3.36 -16.23
N THR A 170 8.52 -4.18 -17.18
CA THR A 170 9.36 -4.66 -18.27
C THR A 170 9.86 -3.50 -19.15
N ALA A 171 9.01 -2.49 -19.42
CA ALA A 171 9.40 -1.28 -20.12
C ALA A 171 10.44 -0.46 -19.35
N LEU A 172 10.29 -0.34 -18.02
CA LEU A 172 11.29 0.31 -17.16
C LEU A 172 12.65 -0.42 -17.20
N ARG A 173 12.66 -1.75 -17.13
CA ARG A 173 13.89 -2.54 -17.26
C ARG A 173 14.59 -2.28 -18.61
N LYS A 174 13.82 -2.24 -19.71
CA LYS A 174 14.34 -1.94 -21.04
C LYS A 174 14.89 -0.51 -21.14
N ALA A 175 14.19 0.46 -20.55
CA ALA A 175 14.62 1.85 -20.54
C ALA A 175 15.93 2.06 -19.76
N ALA A 176 16.14 1.28 -18.72
CA ALA A 176 17.33 1.33 -17.87
C ALA A 176 18.54 0.56 -18.43
N GLN A 177 18.42 -0.07 -19.61
CA GLN A 177 19.57 -0.76 -20.22
C GLN A 177 20.71 0.22 -20.48
N GLY A 178 21.81 0.07 -19.71
CA GLY A 178 23.00 0.93 -19.76
C GLY A 178 23.03 2.05 -18.72
N GLU A 179 21.93 2.39 -18.08
CA GLU A 179 21.87 3.30 -16.93
C GLU A 179 21.16 2.59 -15.77
N LYS A 180 21.76 2.62 -14.60
CA LYS A 180 21.23 2.00 -13.39
C LYS A 180 20.79 3.11 -12.42
N PRO A 181 19.57 3.63 -12.53
CA PRO A 181 19.11 4.78 -11.74
C PRO A 181 19.10 4.51 -10.23
N LEU A 182 19.15 3.26 -9.81
CA LEU A 182 19.26 2.83 -8.41
C LEU A 182 20.65 2.25 -8.08
N ALA A 183 21.69 2.56 -8.88
CA ALA A 183 23.05 2.13 -8.57
C ALA A 183 23.49 2.70 -7.21
N GLY A 184 23.87 1.82 -6.28
CA GLY A 184 24.20 2.18 -4.90
C GLY A 184 23.01 2.31 -3.95
N ALA A 185 21.77 2.13 -4.42
CA ALA A 185 20.61 2.02 -3.55
C ALA A 185 20.67 0.67 -2.78
N LYS A 186 20.51 0.76 -1.45
CA LYS A 186 20.41 -0.37 -0.54
C LYS A 186 19.05 -0.27 0.15
N ILE A 187 18.10 -1.06 -0.32
CA ILE A 187 16.69 -0.96 0.06
C ILE A 187 16.35 -1.99 1.13
N LEU A 188 15.75 -1.54 2.22
CA LEU A 188 15.00 -2.41 3.12
C LEU A 188 13.55 -2.42 2.69
N GLY A 189 13.00 -3.61 2.44
CA GLY A 189 11.63 -3.77 2.02
C GLY A 189 10.79 -4.57 3.00
N CYS A 190 9.56 -4.12 3.21
CA CYS A 190 8.55 -4.83 3.98
C CYS A 190 7.20 -4.68 3.26
N THR A 191 6.91 -5.63 2.38
CA THR A 191 5.65 -5.66 1.60
C THR A 191 5.13 -7.10 1.50
N HIS A 192 3.99 -7.30 0.85
CA HIS A 192 3.53 -8.66 0.57
C HIS A 192 4.52 -9.40 -0.34
N ILE A 193 4.73 -10.70 -0.12
CA ILE A 193 5.60 -11.53 -0.95
C ILE A 193 4.72 -12.34 -1.92
N THR A 194 4.41 -11.74 -3.05
CA THR A 194 3.58 -12.31 -4.11
C THR A 194 4.35 -12.36 -5.44
N ALA A 195 3.80 -13.05 -6.44
CA ALA A 195 4.41 -13.09 -7.77
C ALA A 195 4.61 -11.68 -8.35
N GLN A 196 3.66 -10.77 -8.11
CA GLN A 196 3.70 -9.40 -8.58
C GLN A 196 4.82 -8.58 -7.90
N THR A 197 4.97 -8.72 -6.59
CA THR A 197 6.07 -8.04 -5.87
C THR A 197 7.43 -8.63 -6.24
N ALA A 198 7.50 -9.93 -6.58
CA ALA A 198 8.73 -10.52 -7.09
C ALA A 198 9.17 -9.91 -8.43
N VAL A 199 8.24 -9.58 -9.32
CA VAL A 199 8.54 -8.84 -10.57
C VAL A 199 9.10 -7.45 -10.26
N LEU A 200 8.57 -6.76 -9.23
CA LEU A 200 9.15 -5.51 -8.74
C LEU A 200 10.58 -5.71 -8.23
N PHE A 201 10.84 -6.74 -7.40
CA PHE A 201 12.19 -7.00 -6.88
C PHE A 201 13.21 -7.23 -8.00
N GLU A 202 12.87 -8.06 -8.97
CA GLU A 202 13.70 -8.30 -10.13
C GLU A 202 13.93 -7.01 -10.96
N THR A 203 12.92 -6.15 -11.03
CA THR A 203 13.04 -4.84 -11.68
C THR A 203 14.01 -3.94 -10.92
N LEU A 204 13.86 -3.80 -9.60
CA LEU A 204 14.78 -3.01 -8.76
C LEU A 204 16.22 -3.50 -8.87
N ALA A 205 16.44 -4.82 -8.92
CA ALA A 205 17.76 -5.41 -9.13
C ALA A 205 18.38 -5.01 -10.49
N VAL A 206 17.59 -5.07 -11.57
CA VAL A 206 18.01 -4.63 -12.92
C VAL A 206 18.32 -3.14 -12.93
N LEU A 207 17.56 -2.32 -12.19
CA LEU A 207 17.80 -0.89 -12.03
C LEU A 207 19.04 -0.57 -11.17
N GLY A 208 19.69 -1.57 -10.58
CA GLY A 208 20.96 -1.48 -9.86
C GLY A 208 20.85 -1.46 -8.33
N ALA A 209 19.67 -1.65 -7.78
CA ALA A 209 19.47 -1.73 -6.34
C ALA A 209 19.97 -3.05 -5.75
N GLN A 210 20.43 -2.99 -4.51
CA GLN A 210 20.55 -4.12 -3.59
C GLN A 210 19.42 -4.02 -2.58
N PHE A 211 18.90 -5.13 -2.08
CA PHE A 211 17.81 -5.10 -1.12
C PHE A 211 17.80 -6.32 -0.19
N ARG A 212 17.06 -6.20 0.92
CA ARG A 212 16.69 -7.25 1.85
C ARG A 212 15.22 -7.08 2.17
N TRP A 213 14.46 -8.18 2.25
CA TRP A 213 13.01 -8.09 2.25
C TRP A 213 12.34 -9.01 3.25
N ALA A 214 11.34 -8.48 3.98
CA ALA A 214 10.44 -9.24 4.84
C ALA A 214 8.98 -9.04 4.38
N ALA A 215 8.08 -9.90 4.84
CA ALA A 215 6.66 -9.71 4.60
C ALA A 215 6.06 -8.67 5.55
N CYS A 216 5.05 -7.92 5.09
CA CYS A 216 4.30 -6.99 5.93
C CYS A 216 3.06 -7.63 6.58
N ASN A 217 2.79 -8.90 6.31
CA ASN A 217 1.65 -9.63 6.84
C ASN A 217 1.97 -11.12 6.94
N ILE A 218 1.65 -11.74 8.07
CA ILE A 218 1.99 -13.14 8.40
C ILE A 218 1.33 -14.19 7.48
N TYR A 219 0.27 -13.83 6.74
CA TYR A 219 -0.44 -14.76 5.86
C TYR A 219 -0.29 -14.46 4.37
N SER A 220 0.27 -13.31 3.98
CA SER A 220 0.29 -12.87 2.58
C SER A 220 1.51 -13.32 1.77
N THR A 221 2.37 -14.14 2.35
CA THR A 221 3.50 -14.73 1.63
C THR A 221 3.06 -15.93 0.79
N GLN A 222 3.34 -15.90 -0.51
CA GLN A 222 3.31 -17.07 -1.38
C GLN A 222 4.63 -17.83 -1.20
N ASN A 223 4.59 -18.99 -0.55
CA ASN A 223 5.79 -19.75 -0.18
C ASN A 223 6.64 -20.16 -1.40
N GLU A 224 6.00 -20.50 -2.51
CA GLU A 224 6.63 -20.82 -3.78
C GLU A 224 7.36 -19.62 -4.38
N VAL A 225 6.80 -18.42 -4.27
CA VAL A 225 7.44 -17.17 -4.74
C VAL A 225 8.65 -16.84 -3.87
N ALA A 226 8.53 -16.92 -2.55
CA ALA A 226 9.64 -16.73 -1.63
C ALA A 226 10.80 -17.72 -1.94
N ALA A 227 10.46 -18.99 -2.25
CA ALA A 227 11.43 -19.99 -2.67
C ALA A 227 12.13 -19.63 -3.98
N ALA A 228 11.39 -19.17 -5.00
CA ALA A 228 11.96 -18.76 -6.27
C ALA A 228 12.90 -17.56 -6.15
N LEU A 229 12.58 -16.62 -5.25
CA LEU A 229 13.44 -15.46 -4.97
C LEU A 229 14.72 -15.88 -4.25
N ALA A 230 14.62 -16.74 -3.23
CA ALA A 230 15.77 -17.27 -2.49
C ALA A 230 16.71 -18.10 -3.39
N GLU A 231 16.16 -18.88 -4.33
CA GLU A 231 16.95 -19.64 -5.31
C GLU A 231 17.75 -18.73 -6.25
N ARG A 232 17.29 -17.51 -6.48
CA ARG A 232 17.98 -16.47 -7.27
C ARG A 232 18.91 -15.56 -6.45
N ASP A 233 19.24 -15.94 -5.23
CA ASP A 233 20.10 -15.21 -4.30
C ASP A 233 19.51 -13.88 -3.81
N PHE A 234 18.18 -13.75 -3.83
CA PHE A 234 17.53 -12.58 -3.21
C PHE A 234 17.32 -12.83 -1.71
N PRO A 235 17.80 -11.92 -0.85
CA PRO A 235 17.63 -12.01 0.59
C PRO A 235 16.17 -11.76 1.00
N VAL A 236 15.39 -12.84 1.14
CA VAL A 236 13.97 -12.81 1.53
C VAL A 236 13.78 -13.60 2.81
N PHE A 237 13.13 -13.00 3.77
CA PHE A 237 12.82 -13.56 5.09
C PHE A 237 11.31 -13.52 5.28
N ALA A 238 10.60 -14.57 4.84
CA ALA A 238 9.15 -14.63 4.88
C ALA A 238 8.62 -16.04 4.60
N TRP A 239 7.53 -16.42 5.29
CA TRP A 239 6.71 -17.58 4.96
C TRP A 239 5.26 -17.39 5.40
N LYS A 240 4.33 -18.07 4.75
CA LYS A 240 2.92 -18.03 5.11
C LYS A 240 2.69 -18.71 6.46
N GLY A 241 2.03 -18.04 7.37
CA GLY A 241 1.72 -18.56 8.70
C GLY A 241 2.84 -18.33 9.73
N GLU A 242 3.62 -17.27 9.58
CA GLU A 242 4.55 -16.80 10.61
C GLU A 242 3.81 -16.56 11.93
N SER A 243 4.47 -16.87 13.05
CA SER A 243 4.06 -16.34 14.34
C SER A 243 4.39 -14.83 14.44
N GLU A 244 3.82 -14.15 15.41
CA GLU A 244 4.18 -12.74 15.67
C GLU A 244 5.67 -12.57 16.00
N ASP A 245 6.24 -13.51 16.75
CA ASP A 245 7.67 -13.53 17.08
C ASP A 245 8.53 -13.77 15.83
N ASP A 246 8.09 -14.64 14.91
CA ASP A 246 8.80 -14.90 13.66
C ASP A 246 8.73 -13.69 12.71
N PHE A 247 7.60 -13.01 12.66
CA PHE A 247 7.41 -11.80 11.86
C PHE A 247 8.44 -10.72 12.24
N TRP A 248 8.53 -10.39 13.52
CA TRP A 248 9.50 -9.39 13.99
C TRP A 248 10.95 -9.86 13.84
N TRP A 249 11.21 -11.17 13.99
CA TRP A 249 12.52 -11.74 13.72
C TRP A 249 12.90 -11.60 12.24
N CYS A 250 11.99 -11.84 11.28
CA CYS A 250 12.23 -11.67 9.86
C CYS A 250 12.58 -10.21 9.52
N ILE A 251 11.85 -9.25 10.08
CA ILE A 251 12.15 -7.82 9.92
C ILE A 251 13.55 -7.51 10.48
N ASP A 252 13.87 -8.00 11.68
CA ASP A 252 15.18 -7.79 12.28
C ASP A 252 16.32 -8.36 11.42
N ARG A 253 16.14 -9.56 10.85
CA ARG A 253 17.12 -10.19 9.96
C ARG A 253 17.39 -9.36 8.68
N CYS A 254 16.42 -8.59 8.20
CA CYS A 254 16.65 -7.67 7.09
C CYS A 254 17.56 -6.50 7.49
N VAL A 255 17.41 -6.00 8.71
CA VAL A 255 18.09 -4.79 9.22
C VAL A 255 19.46 -5.12 9.82
N ASN A 256 19.52 -6.17 10.67
CA ASN A 256 20.67 -6.50 11.51
C ASN A 256 21.63 -7.43 10.78
N LEU A 257 22.39 -6.89 9.82
CA LEU A 257 23.48 -7.61 9.14
C LEU A 257 24.74 -6.76 9.16
N GLU A 258 25.85 -7.36 9.61
CA GLU A 258 27.15 -6.70 9.63
C GLU A 258 27.58 -6.25 8.21
N GLY A 259 27.98 -5.00 8.09
CA GLY A 259 28.37 -4.40 6.80
C GLY A 259 27.20 -4.00 5.88
N TRP A 260 25.94 -4.27 6.28
CA TRP A 260 24.76 -3.80 5.57
C TRP A 260 24.34 -2.43 6.08
N GLU A 261 24.35 -1.45 5.19
CA GLU A 261 23.97 -0.07 5.50
C GLU A 261 22.87 0.38 4.53
N PRO A 262 21.59 0.24 4.94
CA PRO A 262 20.48 0.63 4.09
C PRO A 262 20.42 2.16 3.92
N ASN A 263 20.00 2.58 2.73
CA ASN A 263 19.84 4.00 2.42
C ASN A 263 18.45 4.34 1.84
N MET A 264 17.59 3.36 1.63
CA MET A 264 16.20 3.52 1.23
C MET A 264 15.32 2.51 1.97
N ILE A 265 14.06 2.86 2.19
CA ILE A 265 13.03 1.96 2.76
C ILE A 265 11.84 1.94 1.81
N LEU A 266 11.31 0.74 1.51
CA LEU A 266 10.00 0.54 0.90
C LEU A 266 9.13 -0.26 1.85
N ASP A 267 8.08 0.35 2.36
CA ASP A 267 7.25 -0.20 3.44
C ASP A 267 5.76 -0.25 3.05
N ASP A 268 5.03 -1.19 3.63
CA ASP A 268 3.58 -1.34 3.47
C ASP A 268 2.94 -1.56 4.84
N GLY A 269 2.66 -0.46 5.54
CA GLY A 269 2.10 -0.42 6.88
C GLY A 269 3.03 0.20 7.92
N GLY A 270 4.29 0.43 7.57
CA GLY A 270 5.26 1.15 8.39
C GLY A 270 5.92 0.29 9.46
N ASP A 271 5.87 -1.04 9.38
CA ASP A 271 6.43 -1.91 10.42
C ASP A 271 7.97 -1.97 10.34
N MET A 272 8.56 -2.03 9.15
CA MET A 272 10.01 -1.92 8.95
C MET A 272 10.53 -0.57 9.45
N THR A 273 9.87 0.52 9.04
CA THR A 273 10.22 1.88 9.46
C THR A 273 10.13 2.03 10.97
N HIS A 274 9.07 1.50 11.59
CA HIS A 274 8.88 1.53 13.04
C HIS A 274 9.97 0.72 13.77
N TRP A 275 10.31 -0.47 13.28
CA TRP A 275 11.36 -1.32 13.86
C TRP A 275 12.71 -0.61 13.85
N ILE A 276 13.09 -0.03 12.71
CA ILE A 276 14.32 0.74 12.60
C ILE A 276 14.31 1.95 13.55
N TYR A 277 13.18 2.66 13.63
CA TYR A 277 13.04 3.80 14.53
C TYR A 277 13.24 3.43 15.99
N LYS A 278 12.75 2.26 16.39
CA LYS A 278 12.78 1.78 17.77
C LYS A 278 14.14 1.17 18.13
N GLU A 279 14.64 0.27 17.31
CA GLU A 279 15.80 -0.57 17.65
C GLU A 279 17.13 -0.05 17.00
N TYR A 280 17.05 0.59 15.83
CA TYR A 280 18.22 1.03 15.05
C TYR A 280 18.16 2.48 14.60
N PRO A 281 17.83 3.47 15.44
CA PRO A 281 17.58 4.85 15.04
C PRO A 281 18.80 5.52 14.35
N GLN A 282 20.00 5.04 14.61
CA GLN A 282 21.23 5.54 13.98
C GLN A 282 21.28 5.29 12.47
N LEU A 283 20.55 4.30 11.94
CA LEU A 283 20.51 4.00 10.51
C LEU A 283 19.84 5.12 9.70
N PHE A 284 18.92 5.89 10.30
CA PHE A 284 18.29 7.03 9.62
C PHE A 284 19.28 8.11 9.18
N LYS A 285 20.50 8.15 9.74
CA LYS A 285 21.57 9.05 9.24
C LYS A 285 22.02 8.74 7.82
N LYS A 286 21.78 7.52 7.33
CA LYS A 286 22.17 7.05 6.00
C LYS A 286 20.98 6.87 5.06
N VAL A 287 19.76 6.76 5.62
CA VAL A 287 18.54 6.62 4.84
C VAL A 287 18.20 7.96 4.19
N LYS A 288 18.06 7.95 2.86
CA LYS A 288 17.67 9.12 2.06
C LYS A 288 16.16 9.36 2.09
N GLY A 289 15.35 8.31 2.23
CA GLY A 289 13.91 8.43 2.31
C GLY A 289 13.17 7.11 2.47
N VAL A 290 11.89 7.24 2.79
CA VAL A 290 10.92 6.14 2.94
C VAL A 290 9.90 6.25 1.82
N VAL A 291 9.57 5.15 1.16
CA VAL A 291 8.42 5.02 0.26
C VAL A 291 7.40 4.14 0.96
N GLU A 292 6.20 4.66 1.18
CA GLU A 292 5.14 4.00 1.95
C GLU A 292 3.90 3.76 1.09
N GLU A 293 3.44 2.50 1.05
CA GLU A 293 2.30 2.09 0.23
C GLU A 293 0.96 2.21 0.95
N SER A 294 0.94 2.02 2.28
CA SER A 294 -0.28 1.82 3.05
C SER A 294 -0.70 3.06 3.83
N ILE A 295 -2.02 3.31 3.89
CA ILE A 295 -2.58 4.39 4.73
C ILE A 295 -2.17 4.26 6.21
N THR A 296 -2.00 3.02 6.71
CA THR A 296 -1.56 2.78 8.10
C THR A 296 -0.17 3.33 8.34
N GLY A 297 0.77 3.05 7.44
CA GLY A 297 2.14 3.60 7.51
C GLY A 297 2.15 5.11 7.31
N ILE A 298 1.36 5.63 6.37
CA ILE A 298 1.22 7.08 6.15
C ILE A 298 0.72 7.80 7.40
N HIS A 299 -0.27 7.25 8.11
CA HIS A 299 -0.71 7.83 9.38
C HIS A 299 0.43 7.86 10.42
N ARG A 300 1.21 6.77 10.53
CA ARG A 300 2.39 6.72 11.42
C ARG A 300 3.42 7.80 11.04
N LEU A 301 3.72 7.95 9.75
CA LEU A 301 4.66 8.95 9.24
C LEU A 301 4.17 10.39 9.51
N HIS A 302 2.89 10.68 9.28
CA HIS A 302 2.30 11.98 9.62
C HIS A 302 2.34 12.27 11.12
N HIS A 303 2.12 11.27 11.98
CA HIS A 303 2.29 11.45 13.42
C HIS A 303 3.72 11.81 13.79
N LEU A 304 4.72 11.15 13.16
CA LEU A 304 6.12 11.49 13.36
C LEU A 304 6.45 12.90 12.85
N SER A 305 5.95 13.29 11.67
CA SER A 305 6.14 14.61 11.08
C SER A 305 5.56 15.70 11.98
N LYS A 306 4.29 15.58 12.39
CA LYS A 306 3.63 16.54 13.30
C LYS A 306 4.32 16.65 14.65
N ALA A 307 4.96 15.59 15.14
CA ALA A 307 5.73 15.58 16.36
C ALA A 307 7.17 16.13 16.17
N GLY A 308 7.57 16.53 14.95
CA GLY A 308 8.94 16.95 14.62
C GLY A 308 9.98 15.81 14.77
N ARG A 309 9.55 14.57 14.64
CA ARG A 309 10.34 13.36 14.88
C ARG A 309 10.60 12.53 13.63
N LEU A 310 10.04 12.90 12.48
CA LEU A 310 10.35 12.27 11.20
C LEU A 310 11.78 12.64 10.79
N CYS A 311 12.62 11.63 10.65
CA CYS A 311 14.07 11.83 10.46
C CYS A 311 14.47 12.03 9.00
N VAL A 312 13.63 11.60 8.04
CA VAL A 312 13.90 11.56 6.61
C VAL A 312 12.63 11.90 5.83
N PRO A 313 12.73 12.36 4.56
CA PRO A 313 11.56 12.53 3.72
C PRO A 313 10.83 11.20 3.49
N ALA A 314 9.51 11.25 3.36
CA ALA A 314 8.69 10.10 3.05
C ALA A 314 7.81 10.38 1.82
N MET A 315 7.77 9.43 0.87
CA MET A 315 6.90 9.49 -0.30
C MET A 315 5.64 8.65 -0.05
N ASN A 316 4.50 9.30 -0.05
CA ASN A 316 3.19 8.68 0.10
C ASN A 316 2.69 8.14 -1.24
N VAL A 317 2.86 6.85 -1.45
CA VAL A 317 2.33 6.14 -2.63
C VAL A 317 0.84 5.86 -2.48
N ASN A 318 0.34 5.61 -1.25
CA ASN A 318 -1.08 5.30 -1.03
C ASN A 318 -2.03 6.33 -1.63
N ASP A 319 -1.70 7.62 -1.49
CA ASP A 319 -2.53 8.73 -1.95
C ASP A 319 -2.13 9.25 -3.34
N SER A 320 -1.16 8.60 -4.01
CA SER A 320 -0.92 8.84 -5.43
C SER A 320 -2.16 8.47 -6.23
N VAL A 321 -2.43 9.20 -7.32
CA VAL A 321 -3.62 8.93 -8.14
C VAL A 321 -3.56 7.55 -8.76
N THR A 322 -2.37 7.13 -9.20
CA THR A 322 -2.13 5.83 -9.82
C THR A 322 -2.26 4.66 -8.85
N LYS A 323 -2.22 4.89 -7.54
CA LYS A 323 -2.53 3.86 -6.55
C LYS A 323 -3.99 3.94 -6.10
N GLN A 324 -4.45 5.12 -5.69
CA GLN A 324 -5.75 5.30 -5.07
C GLN A 324 -6.92 4.99 -6.02
N LYS A 325 -6.83 5.45 -7.29
CA LYS A 325 -7.88 5.28 -8.29
C LYS A 325 -7.84 3.94 -9.03
N PHE A 326 -6.79 3.15 -8.84
CA PHE A 326 -6.61 1.86 -9.51
C PHE A 326 -6.59 0.71 -8.51
N ASP A 327 -5.56 0.54 -7.70
CA ASP A 327 -5.46 -0.55 -6.75
C ASP A 327 -6.62 -0.51 -5.72
N ASN A 328 -6.78 0.59 -5.01
CA ASN A 328 -7.81 0.67 -3.97
C ASN A 328 -9.23 0.46 -4.52
N LEU A 329 -9.49 0.86 -5.76
CA LEU A 329 -10.81 0.72 -6.40
C LEU A 329 -10.97 -0.62 -7.11
N TYR A 330 -10.12 -0.89 -8.13
CA TYR A 330 -10.30 -2.03 -9.03
C TYR A 330 -9.84 -3.35 -8.43
N CYS A 331 -8.73 -3.37 -7.67
CA CYS A 331 -8.30 -4.57 -6.99
C CYS A 331 -9.37 -5.03 -5.98
N CYS A 332 -9.89 -4.12 -5.16
CA CYS A 332 -10.94 -4.44 -4.20
C CYS A 332 -12.27 -4.81 -4.86
N ARG A 333 -12.57 -4.25 -6.03
CA ARG A 333 -13.76 -4.57 -6.81
C ARG A 333 -13.79 -6.04 -7.25
N GLU A 334 -12.66 -6.59 -7.67
CA GLU A 334 -12.57 -7.98 -8.11
C GLU A 334 -12.36 -8.93 -6.93
N SER A 335 -11.43 -8.61 -6.05
CA SER A 335 -11.01 -9.49 -4.98
C SER A 335 -12.08 -9.75 -3.92
N ILE A 336 -13.00 -8.80 -3.65
CA ILE A 336 -14.09 -9.02 -2.69
C ILE A 336 -15.01 -10.17 -3.13
N LEU A 337 -15.34 -10.26 -4.41
CA LEU A 337 -16.18 -11.33 -4.93
C LEU A 337 -15.48 -12.68 -4.87
N ASP A 338 -14.20 -12.71 -5.26
CA ASP A 338 -13.39 -13.92 -5.23
C ASP A 338 -13.18 -14.42 -3.79
N SER A 339 -12.84 -13.51 -2.87
CA SER A 339 -12.68 -13.84 -1.45
C SER A 339 -13.94 -14.45 -0.85
N LEU A 340 -15.09 -13.80 -1.01
CA LEU A 340 -16.37 -14.28 -0.45
C LEU A 340 -16.81 -15.61 -1.06
N ARG A 341 -16.54 -15.86 -2.35
CA ARG A 341 -16.81 -17.16 -2.98
C ARG A 341 -15.93 -18.26 -2.42
N LYS A 342 -14.63 -18.01 -2.31
CA LYS A 342 -13.67 -19.01 -1.82
C LYS A 342 -13.83 -19.33 -0.33
N THR A 343 -14.14 -18.33 0.48
CA THR A 343 -14.21 -18.49 1.94
C THR A 343 -15.59 -18.88 2.43
N ALA A 344 -16.63 -18.16 2.05
CA ALA A 344 -17.97 -18.30 2.62
C ALA A 344 -18.96 -19.01 1.69
N ASP A 345 -18.57 -19.31 0.44
CA ASP A 345 -19.42 -19.96 -0.56
C ASP A 345 -20.80 -19.27 -0.72
N VAL A 346 -20.79 -17.94 -0.74
CA VAL A 346 -21.99 -17.09 -0.67
C VAL A 346 -22.57 -16.87 -2.07
N MET A 347 -23.88 -17.08 -2.19
CA MET A 347 -24.67 -16.53 -3.29
C MET A 347 -24.93 -15.04 -3.02
N PHE A 348 -24.64 -14.16 -3.97
CA PHE A 348 -24.78 -12.71 -3.79
C PHE A 348 -26.18 -12.17 -4.07
N GLY A 349 -26.90 -12.77 -5.03
CA GLY A 349 -28.23 -12.30 -5.44
C GLY A 349 -29.21 -12.23 -4.25
N GLY A 350 -29.80 -11.05 -4.05
CA GLY A 350 -30.77 -10.80 -2.98
C GLY A 350 -30.19 -10.68 -1.57
N LYS A 351 -28.86 -10.86 -1.37
CA LYS A 351 -28.22 -10.66 -0.06
C LYS A 351 -28.21 -9.20 0.33
N GLN A 352 -28.52 -8.92 1.58
CA GLN A 352 -28.38 -7.60 2.18
C GLN A 352 -26.96 -7.42 2.68
N VAL A 353 -26.26 -6.44 2.12
CA VAL A 353 -24.85 -6.17 2.42
C VAL A 353 -24.70 -4.77 3.00
N LEU A 354 -23.99 -4.67 4.11
CA LEU A 354 -23.54 -3.40 4.67
C LEU A 354 -22.05 -3.21 4.38
N VAL A 355 -21.70 -2.11 3.74
CA VAL A 355 -20.31 -1.66 3.55
C VAL A 355 -20.08 -0.44 4.43
N CYS A 356 -19.13 -0.55 5.35
CA CYS A 356 -18.72 0.55 6.22
C CYS A 356 -17.53 1.29 5.56
N GLY A 357 -17.76 2.54 5.14
CA GLY A 357 -16.84 3.37 4.40
C GLY A 357 -17.14 3.43 2.89
N TYR A 358 -17.09 4.63 2.29
CA TYR A 358 -17.28 4.86 0.86
C TYR A 358 -16.13 5.63 0.22
N GLY A 359 -14.91 5.42 0.73
CA GLY A 359 -13.66 5.73 0.04
C GLY A 359 -13.47 4.82 -1.18
N GLU A 360 -12.33 4.86 -1.84
CA GLU A 360 -12.12 4.09 -3.08
C GLU A 360 -12.29 2.57 -2.89
N VAL A 361 -11.84 2.00 -1.77
CA VAL A 361 -12.07 0.58 -1.42
C VAL A 361 -13.57 0.28 -1.30
N GLY A 362 -14.31 1.10 -0.56
CA GLY A 362 -15.75 0.93 -0.39
C GLY A 362 -16.52 1.07 -1.70
N LYS A 363 -16.14 2.01 -2.57
CA LYS A 363 -16.70 2.16 -3.93
C LYS A 363 -16.48 0.91 -4.77
N GLY A 364 -15.27 0.33 -4.73
CA GLY A 364 -14.98 -0.93 -5.41
C GLY A 364 -15.87 -2.08 -4.93
N CYS A 365 -15.92 -2.30 -3.62
CA CYS A 365 -16.72 -3.35 -3.01
C CYS A 365 -18.23 -3.20 -3.29
N THR A 366 -18.77 -2.01 -3.12
CA THR A 366 -20.21 -1.74 -3.33
C THR A 366 -20.61 -1.93 -4.80
N ALA A 367 -19.79 -1.44 -5.73
CA ALA A 367 -20.03 -1.60 -7.16
C ALA A 367 -20.04 -3.08 -7.58
N ALA A 368 -19.07 -3.87 -7.09
CA ALA A 368 -18.98 -5.29 -7.36
C ALA A 368 -20.20 -6.06 -6.86
N LEU A 369 -20.56 -5.87 -5.60
CA LEU A 369 -21.68 -6.56 -4.97
C LEU A 369 -23.03 -6.16 -5.58
N LYS A 370 -23.23 -4.88 -5.89
CA LYS A 370 -24.42 -4.39 -6.62
C LYS A 370 -24.53 -5.05 -7.99
N SER A 371 -23.42 -5.21 -8.73
CA SER A 371 -23.42 -5.85 -10.05
C SER A 371 -23.84 -7.33 -9.98
N MET A 372 -23.59 -7.99 -8.84
CA MET A 372 -23.99 -9.37 -8.57
C MET A 372 -25.42 -9.51 -8.03
N GLY A 373 -26.17 -8.41 -7.95
CA GLY A 373 -27.57 -8.42 -7.50
C GLY A 373 -27.75 -8.37 -5.97
N SER A 374 -26.74 -7.99 -5.20
CA SER A 374 -26.86 -7.75 -3.77
C SER A 374 -27.58 -6.43 -3.50
N LEU A 375 -28.31 -6.38 -2.37
CA LEU A 375 -28.93 -5.17 -1.84
C LEU A 375 -27.94 -4.46 -0.91
N VAL A 376 -27.16 -3.54 -1.48
CA VAL A 376 -26.05 -2.90 -0.78
C VAL A 376 -26.52 -1.60 -0.11
N CYS A 377 -26.18 -1.43 1.17
CA CYS A 377 -26.26 -0.17 1.90
C CYS A 377 -24.87 0.23 2.41
N VAL A 378 -24.69 1.51 2.65
CA VAL A 378 -23.41 2.13 3.02
C VAL A 378 -23.55 2.86 4.34
N SER A 379 -22.55 2.74 5.20
CA SER A 379 -22.35 3.59 6.38
C SER A 379 -21.10 4.44 6.16
N GLU A 380 -21.20 5.77 6.29
CA GLU A 380 -20.12 6.71 6.01
C GLU A 380 -20.18 7.89 6.99
N ILE A 381 -19.01 8.46 7.30
CA ILE A 381 -18.87 9.64 8.19
C ILE A 381 -18.60 10.93 7.41
N ASP A 382 -17.93 10.82 6.24
CA ASP A 382 -17.64 11.96 5.37
C ASP A 382 -18.90 12.33 4.56
N PRO A 383 -19.43 13.55 4.70
CA PRO A 383 -20.63 13.96 3.98
C PRO A 383 -20.44 13.99 2.46
N ILE A 384 -19.23 14.19 1.95
CA ILE A 384 -18.95 14.18 0.50
C ILE A 384 -19.04 12.74 -0.02
N CYS A 385 -18.35 11.80 0.61
CA CYS A 385 -18.44 10.39 0.25
C CYS A 385 -19.86 9.83 0.45
N ALA A 386 -20.54 10.24 1.52
CA ALA A 386 -21.94 9.87 1.78
C ALA A 386 -22.88 10.36 0.67
N LEU A 387 -22.73 11.60 0.22
CA LEU A 387 -23.50 12.14 -0.90
C LEU A 387 -23.23 11.41 -2.21
N GLN A 388 -21.96 11.07 -2.49
CA GLN A 388 -21.60 10.26 -3.65
C GLN A 388 -22.27 8.88 -3.59
N ALA A 389 -22.25 8.21 -2.43
CA ALA A 389 -22.93 6.92 -2.26
C ALA A 389 -24.42 7.02 -2.59
N CYS A 390 -25.10 8.07 -2.13
CA CYS A 390 -26.51 8.30 -2.45
C CYS A 390 -26.75 8.51 -3.95
N MET A 391 -25.88 9.29 -4.62
CA MET A 391 -25.99 9.56 -6.06
C MET A 391 -25.68 8.32 -6.91
N ASP A 392 -24.79 7.42 -6.42
CA ASP A 392 -24.52 6.12 -7.05
C ASP A 392 -25.65 5.08 -6.79
N GLY A 393 -26.71 5.52 -6.08
CA GLY A 393 -27.91 4.74 -5.85
C GLY A 393 -27.76 3.72 -4.72
N PHE A 394 -26.96 4.01 -3.70
CA PHE A 394 -26.87 3.25 -2.46
C PHE A 394 -27.68 3.92 -1.36
N ARG A 395 -28.27 3.09 -0.49
CA ARG A 395 -28.94 3.60 0.70
C ARG A 395 -27.90 3.90 1.78
N LEU A 396 -27.81 5.16 2.20
CA LEU A 396 -26.98 5.57 3.34
C LEU A 396 -27.72 5.25 4.63
N VAL A 397 -27.04 4.58 5.57
CA VAL A 397 -27.62 4.09 6.83
C VAL A 397 -26.68 4.30 8.01
N ARG A 398 -27.24 4.34 9.21
CA ARG A 398 -26.46 4.12 10.42
C ARG A 398 -26.25 2.62 10.62
N LEU A 399 -25.05 2.24 11.06
CA LEU A 399 -24.69 0.85 11.29
C LEU A 399 -25.72 0.12 12.16
N SER A 400 -26.08 0.70 13.31
CA SER A 400 -27.04 0.13 14.29
C SER A 400 -28.41 -0.20 13.71
N ASP A 401 -28.86 0.55 12.69
CA ASP A 401 -30.23 0.47 12.18
C ASP A 401 -30.47 -0.77 11.30
N VAL A 402 -29.40 -1.37 10.77
CA VAL A 402 -29.48 -2.45 9.77
C VAL A 402 -28.86 -3.77 10.20
N LEU A 403 -28.12 -3.83 11.31
CA LEU A 403 -27.38 -5.03 11.74
C LEU A 403 -28.24 -6.30 11.85
N ARG A 404 -29.50 -6.17 12.26
CA ARG A 404 -30.43 -7.32 12.38
C ARG A 404 -30.91 -7.88 11.05
N GLN A 405 -30.67 -7.15 9.94
CA GLN A 405 -31.19 -7.50 8.61
C GLN A 405 -30.10 -7.98 7.67
N VAL A 406 -28.85 -7.50 7.86
CA VAL A 406 -27.76 -7.74 6.91
C VAL A 406 -27.22 -9.16 6.97
N ASP A 407 -26.89 -9.69 5.80
CA ASP A 407 -26.26 -11.00 5.60
C ASP A 407 -24.74 -10.92 5.66
N ILE A 408 -24.19 -9.80 5.19
CA ILE A 408 -22.74 -9.58 5.05
C ILE A 408 -22.42 -8.17 5.54
N VAL A 409 -21.40 -8.05 6.38
CA VAL A 409 -20.81 -6.79 6.84
C VAL A 409 -19.35 -6.72 6.38
N ILE A 410 -19.01 -5.65 5.69
CA ILE A 410 -17.67 -5.41 5.14
C ILE A 410 -17.15 -4.08 5.66
N THR A 411 -15.99 -4.07 6.30
CA THR A 411 -15.33 -2.83 6.75
C THR A 411 -14.28 -2.37 5.74
N CYS A 412 -14.27 -1.06 5.44
CA CYS A 412 -13.44 -0.42 4.43
C CYS A 412 -12.97 0.99 4.87
N THR A 413 -12.82 1.22 6.18
CA THR A 413 -12.67 2.58 6.72
C THR A 413 -11.23 2.98 7.00
N GLY A 414 -10.31 2.01 7.14
CA GLY A 414 -8.95 2.26 7.62
C GLY A 414 -8.89 2.72 9.09
N ASN A 415 -10.02 2.67 9.82
CA ASN A 415 -10.13 3.09 11.21
C ASN A 415 -9.99 1.87 12.15
N LYS A 416 -10.27 2.05 13.42
CA LYS A 416 -10.29 1.00 14.44
C LYS A 416 -11.69 0.84 15.04
N ASN A 417 -12.01 -0.38 15.52
CA ASN A 417 -13.23 -0.66 16.29
C ASN A 417 -14.51 -0.17 15.59
N VAL A 418 -14.57 -0.31 14.27
CA VAL A 418 -15.78 0.01 13.48
C VAL A 418 -16.89 -0.99 13.79
N ILE A 419 -16.52 -2.27 13.87
CA ILE A 419 -17.39 -3.35 14.34
C ILE A 419 -16.86 -3.82 15.69
N VAL A 420 -17.67 -3.64 16.71
CA VAL A 420 -17.38 -4.05 18.10
C VAL A 420 -18.35 -5.15 18.54
N ARG A 421 -18.15 -5.72 19.74
CA ARG A 421 -18.94 -6.82 20.30
C ARG A 421 -20.43 -6.51 20.29
N GLU A 422 -20.84 -5.34 20.71
CA GLU A 422 -22.24 -4.93 20.78
C GLU A 422 -22.93 -4.93 19.41
N HIS A 423 -22.17 -4.62 18.35
CA HIS A 423 -22.66 -4.72 16.98
C HIS A 423 -22.86 -6.18 16.57
N MET A 424 -21.91 -7.06 16.90
CA MET A 424 -21.96 -8.48 16.57
C MET A 424 -23.06 -9.20 17.35
N ASP A 425 -23.34 -8.77 18.58
CA ASP A 425 -24.48 -9.27 19.37
C ASP A 425 -25.84 -9.00 18.70
N LEU A 426 -25.94 -7.91 17.94
CA LEU A 426 -27.18 -7.54 17.21
C LEU A 426 -27.31 -8.20 15.84
N MET A 427 -26.23 -8.70 15.24
CA MET A 427 -26.24 -9.31 13.92
C MET A 427 -27.10 -10.57 13.90
N LYS A 428 -27.69 -10.87 12.75
CA LYS A 428 -28.48 -12.08 12.58
C LYS A 428 -27.60 -13.33 12.53
N ASN A 429 -28.21 -14.48 12.81
CA ASN A 429 -27.56 -15.77 12.70
C ASN A 429 -27.03 -16.03 11.29
N GLY A 430 -25.76 -16.45 11.17
CA GLY A 430 -25.08 -16.71 9.91
C GLY A 430 -24.58 -15.46 9.19
N CYS A 431 -24.58 -14.29 9.82
CA CYS A 431 -24.00 -13.08 9.25
C CYS A 431 -22.50 -13.29 9.01
N VAL A 432 -22.03 -12.95 7.80
CA VAL A 432 -20.61 -12.96 7.43
C VAL A 432 -20.01 -11.60 7.73
N VAL A 433 -18.89 -11.58 8.45
CA VAL A 433 -18.18 -10.35 8.83
C VAL A 433 -16.75 -10.43 8.29
N CYS A 434 -16.34 -9.43 7.52
CA CYS A 434 -15.00 -9.37 6.95
C CYS A 434 -14.49 -7.94 6.81
N ASN A 435 -13.18 -7.84 6.68
CA ASN A 435 -12.46 -6.59 6.53
C ASN A 435 -11.77 -6.51 5.17
N MET A 436 -12.02 -5.45 4.42
CA MET A 436 -11.32 -5.09 3.18
C MET A 436 -10.40 -3.88 3.36
N GLY A 437 -10.53 -3.18 4.48
CA GLY A 437 -9.61 -2.11 4.86
C GLY A 437 -8.26 -2.64 5.31
N ARG A 438 -7.21 -1.83 5.16
CA ARG A 438 -5.83 -2.22 5.53
C ARG A 438 -5.58 -2.28 7.05
N SER A 439 -6.50 -1.77 7.87
CA SER A 439 -6.38 -1.81 9.33
C SER A 439 -6.91 -3.12 9.87
N ASN A 440 -6.04 -3.98 10.41
CA ASN A 440 -6.42 -5.25 11.02
C ASN A 440 -7.22 -5.12 12.33
N ILE A 441 -7.52 -3.90 12.76
CA ILE A 441 -8.26 -3.58 13.99
C ILE A 441 -9.60 -2.89 13.71
N GLU A 442 -10.09 -2.91 12.46
CA GLU A 442 -11.44 -2.40 12.13
C GLU A 442 -12.54 -3.21 12.80
N ILE A 443 -12.32 -4.52 12.95
CA ILE A 443 -13.18 -5.44 13.69
C ILE A 443 -12.50 -5.74 15.02
N ASP A 444 -13.21 -5.50 16.13
CA ASP A 444 -12.72 -5.81 17.48
C ASP A 444 -12.83 -7.32 17.77
N VAL A 445 -11.91 -8.08 17.17
CA VAL A 445 -11.84 -9.52 17.34
C VAL A 445 -11.43 -9.91 18.78
N ALA A 446 -10.67 -9.06 19.45
CA ALA A 446 -10.24 -9.32 20.83
C ALA A 446 -11.42 -9.43 21.80
N SER A 447 -12.49 -8.68 21.57
CA SER A 447 -13.72 -8.74 22.39
C SER A 447 -14.51 -10.06 22.24
N LEU A 448 -14.18 -10.87 21.23
CA LEU A 448 -14.76 -12.20 21.02
C LEU A 448 -14.02 -13.31 21.78
N GLY A 449 -12.87 -13.02 22.37
CA GLY A 449 -12.07 -13.97 23.16
C GLY A 449 -12.60 -14.20 24.57
N THR A 450 -13.91 -14.39 24.73
CA THR A 450 -14.58 -14.56 26.01
C THR A 450 -15.01 -16.01 26.25
N PRO A 451 -15.06 -16.50 27.51
CA PRO A 451 -15.36 -17.89 27.82
C PRO A 451 -16.77 -18.35 27.37
N GLU A 452 -17.73 -17.42 27.22
CA GLU A 452 -19.09 -17.75 26.80
C GLU A 452 -19.21 -17.98 25.29
N LEU A 453 -18.24 -17.54 24.48
CA LEU A 453 -18.25 -17.74 23.03
C LEU A 453 -17.43 -18.97 22.63
N VAL A 454 -17.98 -19.77 21.75
CA VAL A 454 -17.28 -20.94 21.20
C VAL A 454 -16.73 -20.58 19.83
N TRP A 455 -15.42 -20.71 19.68
CA TRP A 455 -14.73 -20.58 18.41
C TRP A 455 -14.62 -21.94 17.74
N LEU A 456 -15.16 -22.04 16.53
CA LEU A 456 -15.05 -23.21 15.68
C LEU A 456 -14.29 -22.84 14.40
N HIS A 457 -13.05 -23.28 14.28
CA HIS A 457 -12.31 -23.18 13.03
C HIS A 457 -12.89 -24.17 12.02
N VAL A 458 -13.49 -23.67 10.94
CA VAL A 458 -14.19 -24.49 9.94
C VAL A 458 -13.24 -24.91 8.83
N ARG A 459 -12.45 -23.96 8.35
CA ARG A 459 -11.39 -24.13 7.33
C ARG A 459 -10.48 -22.92 7.35
N GLU A 460 -9.40 -22.96 6.60
CA GLU A 460 -8.46 -21.85 6.52
C GLU A 460 -9.20 -20.53 6.25
N HIS A 461 -8.92 -19.51 7.08
CA HIS A 461 -9.53 -18.17 7.05
C HIS A 461 -11.05 -18.11 7.33
N VAL A 462 -11.67 -19.14 7.87
CA VAL A 462 -13.11 -19.15 8.18
C VAL A 462 -13.36 -19.68 9.59
N ASP A 463 -13.79 -18.78 10.47
CA ASP A 463 -14.14 -19.08 11.84
C ASP A 463 -15.62 -18.85 12.11
N HIS A 464 -16.27 -19.79 12.78
CA HIS A 464 -17.59 -19.59 13.34
C HIS A 464 -17.47 -19.19 14.80
N ILE A 465 -18.02 -18.04 15.14
CA ILE A 465 -18.16 -17.59 16.52
C ILE A 465 -19.60 -17.90 16.95
N ILE A 466 -19.75 -18.73 17.97
CA ILE A 466 -21.06 -19.27 18.41
C ILE A 466 -21.39 -18.69 19.77
N TRP A 467 -22.57 -18.07 19.87
CA TRP A 467 -23.15 -17.52 21.09
C TRP A 467 -23.83 -18.62 21.92
N PRO A 468 -24.08 -18.41 23.24
CA PRO A 468 -24.73 -19.39 24.09
C PRO A 468 -26.15 -19.78 23.65
N ASP A 469 -26.87 -18.91 22.94
CA ASP A 469 -28.19 -19.15 22.37
C ASP A 469 -28.16 -19.94 21.04
N GLY A 470 -26.98 -20.32 20.56
CA GLY A 470 -26.77 -21.02 19.30
C GLY A 470 -26.64 -20.10 18.08
N LYS A 471 -26.80 -18.80 18.23
CA LYS A 471 -26.49 -17.84 17.18
C LYS A 471 -25.02 -17.96 16.79
N ARG A 472 -24.72 -17.86 15.49
CA ARG A 472 -23.34 -17.86 14.99
C ARG A 472 -23.09 -16.68 14.04
N ILE A 473 -21.87 -16.21 14.03
CA ILE A 473 -21.33 -15.28 13.04
C ILE A 473 -20.18 -15.98 12.33
N VAL A 474 -20.05 -15.74 11.04
CA VAL A 474 -18.93 -16.22 10.22
C VAL A 474 -17.91 -15.10 10.11
N LEU A 475 -16.81 -15.21 10.83
CA LEU A 475 -15.70 -14.28 10.78
C LEU A 475 -14.68 -14.75 9.74
N LEU A 476 -14.30 -13.89 8.80
CA LEU A 476 -13.33 -14.22 7.77
C LEU A 476 -11.97 -13.62 8.10
N ALA A 477 -10.91 -14.39 7.81
CA ALA A 477 -9.50 -14.02 7.96
C ALA A 477 -9.17 -13.42 9.35
N GLU A 478 -9.85 -13.87 10.42
CA GLU A 478 -9.67 -13.34 11.77
C GLU A 478 -9.83 -11.80 11.86
N GLY A 479 -10.65 -11.20 11.00
CA GLY A 479 -10.82 -9.74 10.89
C GLY A 479 -9.67 -9.01 10.20
N ARG A 480 -8.66 -9.72 9.70
CA ARG A 480 -7.56 -9.16 8.91
C ARG A 480 -8.02 -8.85 7.49
N VAL A 481 -7.19 -8.12 6.72
CA VAL A 481 -7.49 -7.78 5.32
C VAL A 481 -7.80 -9.04 4.51
N LEU A 482 -8.97 -9.09 3.88
CA LEU A 482 -9.50 -10.32 3.28
C LEU A 482 -8.88 -10.61 1.91
N ASN A 483 -8.70 -9.62 1.06
CA ASN A 483 -8.33 -9.81 -0.34
C ASN A 483 -6.98 -10.53 -0.52
N LEU A 484 -5.94 -10.07 0.17
CA LEU A 484 -4.59 -10.63 0.04
C LEU A 484 -4.43 -12.01 0.68
N ASN A 485 -5.32 -12.36 1.61
CA ASN A 485 -5.27 -13.64 2.31
C ASN A 485 -6.13 -14.70 1.64
N CYS A 486 -7.21 -14.33 0.98
CA CYS A 486 -8.28 -15.25 0.56
C CYS A 486 -8.60 -15.17 -0.93
N SER A 487 -7.98 -14.30 -1.71
CA SER A 487 -8.28 -14.17 -3.14
C SER A 487 -7.04 -14.07 -4.01
N THR A 488 -7.25 -14.16 -5.31
CA THR A 488 -6.32 -13.64 -6.31
C THR A 488 -6.54 -12.14 -6.47
N VAL A 489 -5.49 -11.43 -6.81
CA VAL A 489 -5.53 -9.99 -7.09
C VAL A 489 -5.20 -9.75 -8.56
N PRO A 490 -5.82 -8.76 -9.22
CA PRO A 490 -5.60 -8.51 -10.63
C PRO A 490 -4.17 -7.99 -10.86
N THR A 491 -3.33 -8.81 -11.47
CA THR A 491 -1.90 -8.54 -11.69
C THR A 491 -1.66 -7.24 -12.43
N TYR A 492 -2.47 -6.93 -13.44
CA TYR A 492 -2.38 -5.68 -14.18
C TYR A 492 -2.54 -4.45 -13.28
N VAL A 493 -3.47 -4.49 -12.34
CA VAL A 493 -3.69 -3.37 -11.39
C VAL A 493 -2.50 -3.23 -10.44
N LEU A 494 -1.96 -4.34 -9.96
CA LEU A 494 -0.76 -4.33 -9.11
C LEU A 494 0.49 -3.87 -9.88
N SER A 495 0.55 -4.07 -11.21
CA SER A 495 1.59 -3.48 -12.06
C SER A 495 1.64 -1.96 -11.94
N ILE A 496 0.48 -1.30 -11.85
CA ILE A 496 0.39 0.16 -11.69
C ILE A 496 1.01 0.59 -10.36
N THR A 497 0.63 -0.07 -9.27
CA THR A 497 1.18 0.19 -7.93
C THR A 497 2.68 -0.06 -7.88
N ALA A 498 3.15 -1.21 -8.37
CA ALA A 498 4.57 -1.56 -8.38
C ALA A 498 5.42 -0.60 -9.23
N THR A 499 4.89 -0.13 -10.37
CA THR A 499 5.54 0.87 -11.20
C THR A 499 5.62 2.22 -10.46
N THR A 500 4.57 2.59 -9.74
CA THR A 500 4.52 3.80 -8.89
C THR A 500 5.57 3.73 -7.78
N GLN A 501 5.70 2.58 -7.10
CA GLN A 501 6.75 2.35 -6.08
C GLN A 501 8.16 2.46 -6.65
N ALA A 502 8.42 1.83 -7.81
CA ALA A 502 9.72 1.89 -8.47
C ALA A 502 10.10 3.33 -8.82
N LEU A 503 9.18 4.11 -9.38
CA LEU A 503 9.43 5.52 -9.71
C LEU A 503 9.56 6.40 -8.47
N ALA A 504 8.82 6.14 -7.40
CA ALA A 504 8.97 6.84 -6.12
C ALA A 504 10.36 6.60 -5.50
N LEU A 505 10.86 5.34 -5.55
CA LEU A 505 12.22 5.02 -5.12
C LEU A 505 13.28 5.74 -5.95
N ILE A 506 13.12 5.75 -7.29
CA ILE A 506 14.05 6.44 -8.20
C ILE A 506 14.05 7.95 -7.91
N GLU A 507 12.87 8.56 -7.77
CA GLU A 507 12.73 9.99 -7.48
C GLU A 507 13.43 10.36 -6.16
N LEU A 508 13.10 9.66 -5.06
CA LEU A 508 13.68 9.95 -3.75
C LEU A 508 15.19 9.69 -3.68
N PHE A 509 15.66 8.61 -4.31
CA PHE A 509 17.06 8.23 -4.28
C PHE A 509 17.96 9.23 -5.03
N ASN A 510 17.45 9.77 -6.17
CA ASN A 510 18.21 10.69 -7.04
C ASN A 510 17.86 12.17 -6.80
N ALA A 511 16.96 12.48 -5.89
CA ALA A 511 16.60 13.85 -5.57
C ALA A 511 17.84 14.65 -5.12
N PRO A 512 18.04 15.86 -5.63
CA PRO A 512 19.09 16.75 -5.13
C PRO A 512 18.92 17.01 -3.62
N ASP A 513 20.04 17.22 -2.93
CA ASP A 513 20.03 17.52 -1.51
C ASP A 513 19.16 18.76 -1.22
N GLY A 514 18.26 18.63 -0.24
CA GLY A 514 17.37 19.71 0.17
C GLY A 514 16.06 19.84 -0.62
N ARG A 515 15.86 19.07 -1.70
CA ARG A 515 14.58 19.05 -2.44
C ARG A 515 13.41 18.57 -1.59
N TYR A 516 13.63 17.50 -0.84
CA TYR A 516 12.66 16.96 0.11
C TYR A 516 13.18 17.15 1.54
N LYS A 517 12.38 17.79 2.37
CA LYS A 517 12.64 17.95 3.81
C LYS A 517 12.09 16.74 4.57
N GLN A 518 12.23 16.73 5.89
CA GLN A 518 11.71 15.70 6.80
C GLN A 518 10.18 15.83 6.95
N ASP A 519 9.46 15.52 5.87
CA ASP A 519 8.00 15.57 5.81
C ASP A 519 7.46 14.49 4.88
N VAL A 520 6.13 14.36 4.80
CA VAL A 520 5.43 13.38 3.95
C VAL A 520 4.97 14.07 2.66
N TYR A 521 5.41 13.57 1.52
CA TYR A 521 5.16 14.12 0.19
C TYR A 521 4.32 13.18 -0.66
N LEU A 522 3.50 13.73 -1.52
CA LEU A 522 2.85 12.99 -2.59
C LEU A 522 3.82 12.79 -3.76
N LEU A 523 3.59 11.71 -4.52
CA LEU A 523 4.31 11.50 -5.77
C LEU A 523 4.09 12.70 -6.71
N PRO A 524 5.14 13.25 -7.34
CA PRO A 524 4.99 14.31 -8.33
C PRO A 524 4.01 13.91 -9.43
N LYS A 525 3.03 14.79 -9.75
CA LYS A 525 1.94 14.51 -10.71
C LYS A 525 2.44 13.99 -12.06
N LYS A 526 3.56 14.48 -12.52
CA LYS A 526 4.17 14.02 -13.78
C LYS A 526 4.57 12.54 -13.74
N LEU A 527 4.97 12.02 -12.58
CA LEU A 527 5.29 10.59 -12.42
C LEU A 527 4.00 9.76 -12.40
N ASP A 528 2.93 10.22 -11.74
CA ASP A 528 1.60 9.60 -11.84
C ASP A 528 1.14 9.48 -13.32
N GLU A 529 1.22 10.58 -14.07
CA GLU A 529 0.84 10.59 -15.49
C GLU A 529 1.72 9.66 -16.33
N TYR A 530 3.01 9.58 -16.00
CA TYR A 530 3.93 8.66 -16.68
C TYR A 530 3.60 7.20 -16.40
N VAL A 531 3.33 6.82 -15.14
CA VAL A 531 2.85 5.49 -14.77
C VAL A 531 1.61 5.13 -15.62
N ALA A 532 0.62 6.01 -15.63
CA ALA A 532 -0.61 5.78 -16.41
C ALA A 532 -0.31 5.60 -17.91
N SER A 533 0.58 6.44 -18.48
CA SER A 533 0.91 6.36 -19.91
C SER A 533 1.61 5.05 -20.29
N LEU A 534 2.43 4.47 -19.41
CA LEU A 534 3.07 3.17 -19.65
C LEU A 534 2.04 2.03 -19.73
N HIS A 535 0.93 2.14 -19.00
CA HIS A 535 -0.10 1.11 -18.94
C HIS A 535 -1.16 1.24 -20.05
N LEU A 536 -1.31 2.41 -20.69
CA LEU A 536 -2.27 2.60 -21.77
C LEU A 536 -1.98 1.70 -22.99
N GLN A 537 -0.74 1.37 -23.23
CA GLN A 537 -0.34 0.51 -24.36
C GLN A 537 -0.98 -0.87 -24.32
N SER A 538 -1.23 -1.43 -23.13
CA SER A 538 -1.90 -2.73 -22.97
C SER A 538 -3.36 -2.74 -23.43
N PHE A 539 -3.98 -1.54 -23.56
CA PHE A 539 -5.34 -1.37 -24.06
C PHE A 539 -5.41 -0.84 -25.49
N ASP A 540 -4.27 -0.79 -26.19
CA ASP A 540 -4.17 -0.08 -27.47
C ASP A 540 -4.71 1.37 -27.39
N GLY A 541 -4.52 1.98 -26.22
CA GLY A 541 -5.06 3.31 -25.89
C GLY A 541 -4.16 4.42 -26.43
N HIS A 542 -4.73 5.36 -27.18
CA HIS A 542 -4.03 6.48 -27.78
C HIS A 542 -4.52 7.80 -27.16
N LEU A 543 -3.60 8.59 -26.62
CA LEU A 543 -3.93 9.91 -26.09
C LEU A 543 -4.11 10.93 -27.23
N THR A 544 -5.09 11.82 -27.07
CA THR A 544 -5.19 13.01 -27.91
C THR A 544 -4.10 14.00 -27.50
N GLU A 545 -3.40 14.54 -28.48
CA GLU A 545 -2.38 15.57 -28.25
C GLU A 545 -2.98 16.97 -28.27
N LEU A 546 -2.53 17.84 -27.36
CA LEU A 546 -2.90 19.24 -27.37
C LEU A 546 -2.22 19.96 -28.56
N THR A 547 -2.94 20.84 -29.23
CA THR A 547 -2.31 21.84 -30.11
C THR A 547 -1.61 22.92 -29.27
N ASP A 548 -0.70 23.66 -29.88
CA ASP A 548 0.02 24.74 -29.17
C ASP A 548 -0.95 25.82 -28.68
N ASP A 549 -1.99 26.14 -29.47
CA ASP A 549 -3.04 27.09 -29.09
C ASP A 549 -3.87 26.59 -27.90
N GLN A 550 -4.20 25.29 -27.87
CA GLN A 550 -4.91 24.67 -26.75
C GLN A 550 -4.07 24.66 -25.48
N ALA A 551 -2.80 24.30 -25.59
CA ALA A 551 -1.88 24.32 -24.48
C ALA A 551 -1.72 25.74 -23.90
N LYS A 552 -1.54 26.74 -24.77
CA LYS A 552 -1.47 28.15 -24.39
C LYS A 552 -2.78 28.67 -23.74
N TYR A 553 -3.92 28.31 -24.29
CA TYR A 553 -5.22 28.67 -23.70
C TYR A 553 -5.41 28.11 -22.29
N LEU A 554 -4.98 26.88 -22.06
CA LEU A 554 -5.07 26.21 -20.75
C LEU A 554 -3.94 26.61 -19.79
N GLY A 555 -2.91 27.34 -20.24
CA GLY A 555 -1.72 27.63 -19.44
C GLY A 555 -0.92 26.37 -19.08
N LEU A 556 -0.96 25.33 -19.91
CA LEU A 556 -0.33 24.04 -19.65
C LEU A 556 0.85 23.77 -20.58
N ASN A 557 1.80 22.95 -20.12
CA ASN A 557 2.78 22.36 -21.02
C ASN A 557 2.09 21.30 -21.90
N LYS A 558 2.39 21.25 -23.19
CA LYS A 558 1.85 20.28 -24.15
C LYS A 558 2.04 18.82 -23.73
N HIS A 559 3.08 18.53 -22.96
CA HIS A 559 3.45 17.21 -22.49
C HIS A 559 3.18 16.98 -21.00
N GLY A 560 2.29 17.77 -20.40
CA GLY A 560 1.92 17.68 -18.99
C GLY A 560 2.95 18.33 -18.02
N PRO A 561 2.64 18.29 -16.73
CA PRO A 561 1.45 17.66 -16.16
C PRO A 561 0.16 18.41 -16.53
N PHE A 562 -0.89 17.63 -16.82
CA PHE A 562 -2.16 18.18 -17.29
C PHE A 562 -3.05 18.69 -16.15
N LYS A 563 -2.72 18.38 -14.92
CA LYS A 563 -3.41 18.83 -13.71
C LYS A 563 -2.40 19.29 -12.66
N PRO A 564 -2.75 20.27 -11.83
CA PRO A 564 -1.87 20.68 -10.73
C PRO A 564 -1.70 19.56 -9.70
N SER A 565 -0.63 19.63 -8.89
CA SER A 565 -0.26 18.59 -7.93
C SER A 565 -1.34 18.29 -6.88
N TYR A 566 -2.14 19.30 -6.52
CA TYR A 566 -3.23 19.15 -5.54
C TYR A 566 -4.53 18.57 -6.13
N TYR A 567 -4.64 18.44 -7.46
CA TYR A 567 -5.85 17.90 -8.07
C TYR A 567 -6.06 16.43 -7.70
N ARG A 568 -7.28 16.11 -7.25
CA ARG A 568 -7.75 14.75 -6.96
C ARG A 568 -8.81 14.37 -8.00
N TYR A 569 -8.57 13.27 -8.74
CA TYR A 569 -9.46 12.78 -9.78
C TYR A 569 -10.75 12.20 -9.22
#